data_b7cd4ec10c8b881d38d281a436f3d08a
#
_entry.id   b7cd4ec10c8b881d38d281a436f3d08a
#
_cell.length_a   1.000
_cell.length_b   1.000
_cell.length_c   1.000
_cell.angle_alpha   90.00
_cell.angle_beta   90.00
_cell.angle_gamma   90.00
#
_symmetry.space_group_name_H-M   'P 1'
#
loop_
_entity.id
_entity.type
_entity.pdbx_description
1 polymer ?
#
loop_
_entity_poly.entity_id
_entity_poly.type
_entity_poly.pdbx_seq_one_letter_code
_entity_poly.pdbx_strand_id
1 'polypeptide(L)'
;MQNLNPEHIKAVLELINRGPFFSLLSMEVCELRKGYSKVVLDLENKHLNPFGGIHGGVYSSLIDTAAYWAVYCDVEEDAGLISLDLKVDNLAPVKEGRLIVEGKKIKAGRNICIAEALIFNRQSKLLAHGISKQMVTPGLQTINQAVSAMGYESLPPKFIND
;
A
#
# COMPACT_ATOMS: atom_id res chain seq x y z
N MET A 1 -3.53 -8.59 25.10
CA MET A 1 -3.27 -7.59 24.03
C MET A 1 -3.48 -8.30 22.69
N GLN A 2 -4.18 -7.72 21.74
CA GLN A 2 -4.33 -8.36 20.42
C GLN A 2 -3.03 -8.20 19.62
N ASN A 3 -2.46 -9.31 19.20
CA ASN A 3 -1.27 -9.36 18.34
C ASN A 3 -1.68 -9.59 16.88
N LEU A 4 -0.91 -9.02 15.95
CA LEU A 4 -1.10 -9.35 14.54
C LEU A 4 -0.76 -10.82 14.30
N ASN A 5 -1.61 -11.50 13.55
CA ASN A 5 -1.40 -12.88 13.15
C ASN A 5 -0.44 -12.93 11.94
N PRO A 6 0.76 -13.51 12.07
CA PRO A 6 1.72 -13.61 10.97
C PRO A 6 1.16 -14.37 9.74
N GLU A 7 0.33 -15.39 9.97
CA GLU A 7 -0.28 -16.17 8.88
C GLU A 7 -1.30 -15.32 8.11
N HIS A 8 -2.03 -14.43 8.79
CA HIS A 8 -2.91 -13.47 8.12
C HIS A 8 -2.10 -12.50 7.25
N ILE A 9 -1.03 -11.92 7.78
CA ILE A 9 -0.19 -10.98 7.02
C ILE A 9 0.39 -11.63 5.77
N LYS A 10 0.89 -12.87 5.90
CA LYS A 10 1.38 -13.63 4.74
C LYS A 10 0.28 -13.84 3.70
N ALA A 11 -0.90 -14.29 4.12
CA ALA A 11 -2.02 -14.56 3.22
C ALA A 11 -2.56 -13.28 2.56
N VAL A 12 -2.63 -12.17 3.30
CA VAL A 12 -3.02 -10.86 2.75
C VAL A 12 -2.01 -10.38 1.69
N LEU A 13 -0.71 -10.48 1.95
CA LEU A 13 0.31 -10.12 0.96
C LEU A 13 0.17 -10.92 -0.34
N GLU A 14 -0.06 -12.23 -0.23
CA GLU A 14 -0.31 -13.08 -1.40
C GLU A 14 -1.57 -12.66 -2.17
N LEU A 15 -2.66 -12.37 -1.45
CA LEU A 15 -3.92 -11.93 -2.03
C LEU A 15 -3.79 -10.60 -2.78
N ILE A 16 -3.32 -9.56 -2.11
CA ILE A 16 -3.30 -8.19 -2.66
C ILE A 16 -2.34 -8.06 -3.84
N ASN A 17 -1.20 -8.75 -3.82
CA ASN A 17 -0.22 -8.71 -4.90
C ASN A 17 -0.72 -9.39 -6.19
N ARG A 18 -1.80 -10.16 -6.12
CA ARG A 18 -2.50 -10.72 -7.30
C ARG A 18 -3.61 -9.81 -7.81
N GLY A 19 -3.86 -8.68 -7.16
CA GLY A 19 -4.83 -7.69 -7.61
C GLY A 19 -4.54 -7.20 -9.03
N PRO A 20 -5.57 -6.94 -9.85
CA PRO A 20 -5.37 -6.59 -11.27
C PRO A 20 -4.47 -5.37 -11.47
N PHE A 21 -4.65 -4.32 -10.67
CA PHE A 21 -3.86 -3.11 -10.80
C PHE A 21 -2.40 -3.29 -10.35
N PHE A 22 -2.18 -4.07 -9.28
CA PHE A 22 -0.82 -4.44 -8.84
C PHE A 22 -0.08 -5.23 -9.92
N SER A 23 -0.77 -6.20 -10.53
CA SER A 23 -0.21 -6.99 -11.62
C SER A 23 0.09 -6.14 -12.86
N LEU A 24 -0.80 -5.20 -13.21
CA LEU A 24 -0.63 -4.28 -14.35
C LEU A 24 0.64 -3.43 -14.17
N LEU A 25 0.84 -2.87 -12.98
CA LEU A 25 2.01 -2.04 -12.68
C LEU A 25 3.25 -2.84 -12.26
N SER A 26 3.13 -4.13 -12.04
CA SER A 26 4.21 -4.97 -11.48
C SER A 26 4.73 -4.42 -10.15
N MET A 27 3.85 -3.85 -9.33
CA MET A 27 4.19 -3.39 -7.97
C MET A 27 3.86 -4.47 -6.94
N GLU A 28 4.65 -4.54 -5.89
CA GLU A 28 4.53 -5.55 -4.86
C GLU A 28 4.58 -4.91 -3.47
N VAL A 29 3.57 -5.20 -2.64
CA VAL A 29 3.63 -4.94 -1.20
C VAL A 29 4.39 -6.10 -0.56
N CYS A 30 5.56 -5.83 -0.02
CA CYS A 30 6.44 -6.88 0.51
C CYS A 30 6.53 -6.93 2.04
N GLU A 31 6.04 -5.90 2.74
CA GLU A 31 6.01 -5.86 4.20
C GLU A 31 4.78 -5.09 4.70
N LEU A 32 4.12 -5.66 5.71
CA LEU A 32 3.04 -5.03 6.46
C LEU A 32 3.25 -5.25 7.95
N ARG A 33 3.12 -4.17 8.72
CA ARG A 33 3.07 -4.21 10.19
C ARG A 33 2.30 -3.00 10.72
N LYS A 34 2.04 -2.94 12.00
CA LYS A 34 1.34 -1.78 12.59
C LYS A 34 2.06 -0.48 12.24
N GLY A 35 1.34 0.42 11.60
CA GLY A 35 1.82 1.74 11.21
C GLY A 35 2.83 1.78 10.06
N TYR A 36 3.01 0.69 9.32
CA TYR A 36 4.03 0.61 8.28
C TYR A 36 3.67 -0.34 7.14
N SER A 37 4.07 0.06 5.95
CA SER A 37 4.10 -0.79 4.77
C SER A 37 5.36 -0.57 3.95
N LYS A 38 5.75 -1.57 3.18
CA LYS A 38 6.81 -1.45 2.18
C LYS A 38 6.33 -1.96 0.85
N VAL A 39 6.52 -1.14 -0.18
CA VAL A 39 6.17 -1.47 -1.57
C VAL A 39 7.43 -1.38 -2.43
N VAL A 40 7.57 -2.27 -3.39
CA VAL A 40 8.67 -2.25 -4.35
C VAL A 40 8.12 -2.30 -5.78
N LEU A 41 8.87 -1.72 -6.70
CA LEU A 41 8.60 -1.77 -8.13
C LEU A 41 9.91 -1.68 -8.90
N ASP A 42 10.16 -2.61 -9.80
CA ASP A 42 11.24 -2.50 -10.77
C ASP A 42 10.72 -1.75 -11.99
N LEU A 43 11.41 -0.67 -12.36
CA LEU A 43 10.99 0.15 -13.50
C LEU A 43 11.12 -0.63 -14.81
N GLU A 44 10.06 -0.59 -15.58
CA GLU A 44 9.94 -1.15 -16.91
C GLU A 44 9.47 -0.07 -17.88
N ASN A 45 9.53 -0.35 -19.18
CA ASN A 45 9.13 0.59 -20.23
C ASN A 45 7.69 1.12 -20.07
N LYS A 46 6.78 0.27 -19.56
CA LYS A 46 5.37 0.64 -19.31
C LYS A 46 5.17 1.73 -18.25
N HIS A 47 6.19 1.99 -17.43
CA HIS A 47 6.14 3.00 -16.37
C HIS A 47 6.66 4.37 -16.82
N LEU A 48 7.21 4.45 -18.04
CA LEU A 48 7.86 5.65 -18.53
C LEU A 48 6.86 6.57 -19.26
N ASN A 49 7.09 7.87 -19.15
CA ASN A 49 6.42 8.89 -19.94
C ASN A 49 7.05 9.01 -21.34
N PRO A 50 6.47 9.80 -22.27
CA PRO A 50 7.03 9.98 -23.61
C PRO A 50 8.44 10.58 -23.65
N PHE A 51 8.91 11.16 -22.55
CA PHE A 51 10.24 11.76 -22.44
C PHE A 51 11.30 10.78 -21.89
N GLY A 52 10.91 9.52 -21.63
CA GLY A 52 11.81 8.46 -21.16
C GLY A 52 12.11 8.47 -19.66
N GLY A 53 11.42 9.29 -18.87
CA GLY A 53 11.48 9.26 -17.42
C GLY A 53 10.22 8.62 -16.83
N ILE A 54 10.23 8.34 -15.53
CA ILE A 54 9.05 7.79 -14.86
C ILE A 54 7.84 8.71 -15.03
N HIS A 55 6.67 8.12 -15.31
CA HIS A 55 5.41 8.84 -15.32
C HIS A 55 5.00 9.18 -13.88
N GLY A 56 4.60 10.43 -13.60
CA GLY A 56 4.18 10.87 -12.27
C GLY A 56 3.01 10.06 -11.68
N GLY A 57 2.15 9.50 -12.52
CA GLY A 57 1.08 8.59 -12.11
C GLY A 57 1.58 7.29 -11.48
N VAL A 58 2.78 6.84 -11.82
CA VAL A 58 3.42 5.69 -11.16
C VAL A 58 3.81 6.05 -9.74
N TYR A 59 4.41 7.21 -9.52
CA TYR A 59 4.69 7.72 -8.17
C TYR A 59 3.41 7.83 -7.34
N SER A 60 2.35 8.38 -7.92
CA SER A 60 1.05 8.52 -7.24
C SER A 60 0.47 7.16 -6.84
N SER A 61 0.50 6.19 -7.73
CA SER A 61 0.00 4.83 -7.47
C SER A 61 0.79 4.13 -6.35
N LEU A 62 2.11 4.28 -6.35
CA LEU A 62 2.98 3.71 -5.32
C LEU A 62 2.74 4.36 -3.94
N ILE A 63 2.59 5.68 -3.89
CA ILE A 63 2.34 6.42 -2.65
C ILE A 63 0.96 6.11 -2.10
N ASP A 64 -0.09 6.11 -2.93
CA ASP A 64 -1.44 5.72 -2.51
C ASP A 64 -1.46 4.30 -1.93
N THR A 65 -0.84 3.36 -2.62
CA THR A 65 -0.72 1.97 -2.17
C THR A 65 0.00 1.88 -0.83
N ALA A 66 1.18 2.47 -0.70
CA ALA A 66 1.97 2.39 0.52
C ALA A 66 1.26 3.08 1.70
N ALA A 67 0.67 4.26 1.50
CA ALA A 67 -0.07 4.96 2.53
C ALA A 67 -1.32 4.19 2.99
N TYR A 68 -2.08 3.60 2.04
CA TYR A 68 -3.24 2.77 2.34
C TYR A 68 -2.87 1.57 3.21
N TRP A 69 -1.87 0.80 2.80
CA TRP A 69 -1.47 -0.41 3.52
C TRP A 69 -0.73 -0.13 4.83
N ALA A 70 -0.14 1.06 5.00
CA ALA A 70 0.52 1.44 6.25
C ALA A 70 -0.43 1.52 7.45
N VAL A 71 -1.73 1.75 7.22
CA VAL A 71 -2.74 1.83 8.28
C VAL A 71 -3.59 0.57 8.40
N TYR A 72 -3.47 -0.37 7.47
CA TYR A 72 -4.27 -1.59 7.45
C TYR A 72 -4.18 -2.40 8.75
N CYS A 73 -2.99 -2.53 9.31
CA CYS A 73 -2.76 -3.31 10.53
C CYS A 73 -3.22 -2.60 11.83
N ASP A 74 -3.68 -1.35 11.72
CA ASP A 74 -4.13 -0.54 12.85
C ASP A 74 -5.66 -0.42 12.96
N VAL A 75 -6.40 -0.88 11.95
CA VAL A 75 -7.87 -0.87 11.96
C VAL A 75 -8.44 -2.24 12.32
N GLU A 76 -9.68 -2.25 12.80
CA GLU A 76 -10.38 -3.48 13.18
C GLU A 76 -10.48 -4.48 12.03
N GLU A 77 -10.71 -5.75 12.35
CA GLU A 77 -10.70 -6.85 11.38
C GLU A 77 -11.76 -6.72 10.29
N ASP A 78 -12.94 -6.25 10.67
CA ASP A 78 -14.10 -6.07 9.78
C ASP A 78 -14.18 -4.67 9.15
N ALA A 79 -13.24 -3.80 9.47
CA ALA A 79 -13.17 -2.47 8.89
C ALA A 79 -12.49 -2.50 7.50
N GLY A 80 -13.08 -1.77 6.58
CA GLY A 80 -12.44 -1.42 5.31
C GLY A 80 -11.84 -0.03 5.33
N LEU A 81 -11.13 0.31 4.27
CA LEU A 81 -10.52 1.62 4.07
C LEU A 81 -10.84 2.12 2.67
N ILE A 82 -11.14 3.41 2.55
CA ILE A 82 -11.34 4.08 1.25
C ILE A 82 -10.46 5.32 1.20
N SER A 83 -9.59 5.42 0.20
CA SER A 83 -8.78 6.63 -0.02
C SER A 83 -9.67 7.82 -0.34
N LEU A 84 -9.52 8.92 0.41
CA LEU A 84 -10.28 10.16 0.24
C LEU A 84 -9.52 11.18 -0.58
N ASP A 85 -8.22 11.26 -0.38
CA ASP A 85 -7.34 12.19 -1.09
C ASP A 85 -5.93 11.62 -1.22
N LEU A 86 -5.17 12.24 -2.09
CA LEU A 86 -3.77 11.95 -2.30
C LEU A 86 -3.07 13.22 -2.73
N LYS A 87 -2.07 13.65 -1.95
CA LYS A 87 -1.14 14.69 -2.35
C LYS A 87 0.21 14.06 -2.62
N VAL A 88 0.81 14.37 -3.76
CA VAL A 88 2.12 13.86 -4.17
C VAL A 88 3.01 14.99 -4.61
N ASP A 89 4.23 15.01 -4.08
CA ASP A 89 5.32 15.89 -4.50
C ASP A 89 6.36 15.04 -5.26
N ASN A 90 6.44 15.21 -6.58
CA ASN A 90 7.46 14.58 -7.42
C ASN A 90 8.75 15.39 -7.31
N LEU A 91 9.77 14.84 -6.68
CA LEU A 91 10.97 15.58 -6.27
C LEU A 91 12.17 15.35 -7.19
N ALA A 92 12.27 14.16 -7.79
CA ALA A 92 13.37 13.82 -8.67
C ALA A 92 12.93 12.82 -9.75
N PRO A 93 13.48 12.92 -10.97
CA PRO A 93 13.26 11.95 -12.03
C PRO A 93 14.07 10.68 -11.81
N VAL A 94 13.59 9.58 -12.37
CA VAL A 94 14.29 8.31 -12.49
C VAL A 94 13.90 7.65 -13.80
N LYS A 95 14.81 6.89 -14.40
CA LYS A 95 14.61 6.23 -15.70
C LYS A 95 14.67 4.70 -15.61
N GLU A 96 15.34 4.18 -14.61
CA GLU A 96 15.59 2.74 -14.45
C GLU A 96 15.82 2.37 -12.99
N GLY A 97 15.80 1.08 -12.71
CA GLY A 97 16.12 0.51 -11.42
C GLY A 97 14.90 0.25 -10.54
N ARG A 98 15.18 -0.17 -9.31
CA ARG A 98 14.14 -0.49 -8.32
C ARG A 98 13.77 0.74 -7.52
N LEU A 99 12.47 0.96 -7.39
CA LEU A 99 11.87 1.89 -6.46
C LEU A 99 11.52 1.16 -5.16
N ILE A 100 11.81 1.81 -4.04
CA ILE A 100 11.49 1.33 -2.70
C ILE A 100 10.61 2.38 -2.06
N VAL A 101 9.43 1.96 -1.61
CA VAL A 101 8.42 2.86 -1.05
C VAL A 101 8.15 2.47 0.39
N GLU A 102 8.27 3.42 1.29
CA GLU A 102 7.96 3.24 2.70
C GLU A 102 6.72 4.05 3.06
N GLY A 103 5.65 3.35 3.42
CA GLY A 103 4.44 3.95 3.98
C GLY A 103 4.52 3.98 5.51
N LYS A 104 4.16 5.12 6.10
CA LYS A 104 4.18 5.32 7.56
C LYS A 104 2.90 5.98 8.02
N LYS A 105 2.27 5.40 9.02
CA LYS A 105 1.11 5.98 9.67
C LYS A 105 1.47 7.29 10.37
N ILE A 106 0.69 8.33 10.10
CA ILE A 106 0.69 9.58 10.87
C ILE A 106 -0.38 9.45 11.96
N LYS A 107 -1.58 8.96 11.59
CA LYS A 107 -2.71 8.83 12.52
C LYS A 107 -3.58 7.63 12.11
N ALA A 108 -3.98 6.82 13.06
CA ALA A 108 -5.10 5.90 12.91
C ALA A 108 -6.22 6.33 13.86
N GLY A 109 -7.29 6.87 13.31
CA GLY A 109 -8.47 7.31 14.04
C GLY A 109 -9.66 6.38 13.77
N ARG A 110 -10.74 6.55 14.55
CA ARG A 110 -11.96 5.75 14.39
C ARG A 110 -12.60 5.90 13.01
N ASN A 111 -12.58 7.10 12.43
CA ASN A 111 -13.21 7.41 11.15
C ASN A 111 -12.22 7.74 10.04
N ILE A 112 -11.06 8.31 10.39
CA ILE A 112 -10.04 8.78 9.44
C ILE A 112 -8.66 8.31 9.87
N CYS A 113 -7.96 7.70 8.94
CA CYS A 113 -6.53 7.42 9.02
C CYS A 113 -5.76 8.37 8.11
N ILE A 114 -4.53 8.68 8.49
CA ILE A 114 -3.60 9.52 7.70
C ILE A 114 -2.26 8.81 7.66
N ALA A 115 -1.70 8.66 6.49
CA ALA A 115 -0.36 8.11 6.30
C ALA A 115 0.42 8.91 5.26
N GLU A 116 1.72 8.91 5.40
CA GLU A 116 2.66 9.39 4.40
C GLU A 116 3.38 8.24 3.74
N ALA A 117 3.93 8.48 2.57
CA ALA A 117 4.84 7.55 1.92
C ALA A 117 5.97 8.29 1.23
N LEU A 118 7.15 7.66 1.24
CA LEU A 118 8.36 8.17 0.61
C LEU A 118 8.86 7.13 -0.39
N ILE A 119 9.27 7.60 -1.56
CA ILE A 119 9.86 6.76 -2.61
C ILE A 119 11.35 7.04 -2.71
N PHE A 120 12.14 5.98 -2.64
CA PHE A 120 13.58 6.02 -2.78
C PHE A 120 14.05 5.13 -3.95
N ASN A 121 15.18 5.46 -4.54
CA ASN A 121 15.93 4.51 -5.36
C ASN A 121 16.86 3.64 -4.50
N ARG A 122 17.59 2.70 -5.13
CA ARG A 122 18.54 1.81 -4.41
C ARG A 122 19.69 2.55 -3.72
N GLN A 123 20.01 3.76 -4.15
CA GLN A 123 21.04 4.62 -3.57
C GLN A 123 20.49 5.53 -2.45
N SER A 124 19.26 5.24 -1.97
CA SER A 124 18.58 6.02 -0.94
C SER A 124 18.31 7.48 -1.31
N LYS A 125 18.29 7.80 -2.60
CA LYS A 125 17.87 9.13 -3.07
C LYS A 125 16.36 9.22 -2.99
N LEU A 126 15.85 10.26 -2.33
CA LEU A 126 14.41 10.57 -2.28
C LEU A 126 13.91 11.04 -3.65
N LEU A 127 12.92 10.36 -4.17
CA LEU A 127 12.34 10.60 -5.50
C LEU A 127 10.96 11.27 -5.43
N ALA A 128 10.16 10.91 -4.45
CA ALA A 128 8.84 11.48 -4.24
C ALA A 128 8.40 11.33 -2.78
N HIS A 129 7.49 12.18 -2.36
CA HIS A 129 6.81 12.13 -1.06
C HIS A 129 5.33 12.37 -1.26
N GLY A 130 4.49 11.77 -0.46
CA GLY A 130 3.07 12.07 -0.47
C GLY A 130 2.37 11.74 0.83
N ILE A 131 1.16 12.23 0.93
CA ILE A 131 0.26 12.02 2.07
C ILE A 131 -1.11 11.64 1.51
N SER A 132 -1.73 10.65 2.14
CA SER A 132 -3.09 10.20 1.82
C SER A 132 -3.92 10.06 3.09
N LYS A 133 -5.21 10.36 2.95
CA LYS A 133 -6.22 10.12 3.99
C LYS A 133 -7.12 8.98 3.55
N GLN A 134 -7.44 8.10 4.49
CA GLN A 134 -8.37 7.00 4.29
C GLN A 134 -9.55 7.16 5.26
N MET A 135 -10.76 6.94 4.75
CA MET A 135 -11.94 6.77 5.59
C MET A 135 -12.02 5.32 6.05
N VAL A 136 -12.26 5.13 7.34
CA VAL A 136 -12.55 3.82 7.91
C VAL A 136 -14.03 3.49 7.69
N THR A 137 -14.32 2.38 7.02
CA THR A 137 -15.68 2.00 6.60
C THR A 137 -16.06 0.65 7.17
N PRO A 138 -16.95 0.60 8.16
CA PRO A 138 -17.46 -0.68 8.66
C PRO A 138 -18.22 -1.42 7.54
N GLY A 139 -17.85 -2.66 7.28
CA GLY A 139 -18.55 -3.54 6.33
C GLY A 139 -18.43 -3.15 4.84
N LEU A 140 -17.64 -2.15 4.48
CA LEU A 140 -17.43 -1.75 3.09
C LEU A 140 -15.93 -1.69 2.75
N GLN A 141 -15.56 -2.27 1.62
CA GLN A 141 -14.17 -2.42 1.17
C GLN A 141 -13.28 -3.12 2.20
N THR A 142 -13.84 -4.14 2.82
CA THR A 142 -13.15 -4.99 3.79
C THR A 142 -12.24 -6.00 3.09
N ILE A 143 -11.29 -6.56 3.82
CA ILE A 143 -10.43 -7.62 3.26
C ILE A 143 -11.24 -8.86 2.84
N ASN A 144 -12.34 -9.19 3.53
CA ASN A 144 -13.22 -10.30 3.17
C ASN A 144 -13.92 -10.07 1.82
N GLN A 145 -14.25 -8.82 1.47
CA GLN A 145 -14.77 -8.50 0.14
C GLN A 145 -13.70 -8.67 -0.95
N ALA A 146 -12.44 -8.33 -0.66
CA ALA A 146 -11.32 -8.61 -1.56
C ALA A 146 -11.11 -10.12 -1.74
N VAL A 147 -11.17 -10.90 -0.66
CA VAL A 147 -11.12 -12.37 -0.68
C VAL A 147 -12.16 -12.93 -1.65
N SER A 148 -13.41 -12.51 -1.50
CA SER A 148 -14.51 -12.95 -2.37
C SER A 148 -14.32 -12.53 -3.82
N ALA A 149 -13.95 -11.27 -4.06
CA ALA A 149 -13.72 -10.73 -5.40
C ALA A 149 -12.57 -11.41 -6.14
N MET A 150 -11.55 -11.87 -5.40
CA MET A 150 -10.38 -12.57 -5.95
C MET A 150 -10.55 -14.09 -6.04
N GLY A 151 -11.72 -14.64 -5.62
CA GLY A 151 -12.03 -16.06 -5.68
C GLY A 151 -11.31 -16.92 -4.64
N TYR A 152 -10.95 -16.35 -3.50
CA TYR A 152 -10.40 -17.07 -2.35
C TYR A 152 -11.54 -17.48 -1.38
N GLU A 153 -11.31 -18.51 -0.58
CA GLU A 153 -12.31 -18.98 0.37
C GLU A 153 -12.31 -18.16 1.66
N SER A 154 -11.16 -17.99 2.28
CA SER A 154 -11.00 -17.23 3.53
C SER A 154 -9.55 -16.87 3.79
N LEU A 155 -9.33 -15.96 4.73
CA LEU A 155 -8.02 -15.69 5.32
C LEU A 155 -8.02 -16.10 6.79
N PRO A 156 -6.85 -16.43 7.37
CA PRO A 156 -6.70 -16.52 8.82
C PRO A 156 -7.16 -15.23 9.51
N PRO A 157 -7.59 -15.25 10.77
CA PRO A 157 -7.98 -14.03 11.47
C PRO A 157 -6.80 -13.06 11.58
N LYS A 158 -7.08 -11.76 11.45
CA LYS A 158 -6.08 -10.68 11.46
C LYS A 158 -5.38 -10.56 12.81
N PHE A 159 -6.13 -10.78 13.88
CA PHE A 159 -5.62 -10.70 15.24
C PHE A 159 -5.75 -12.03 15.95
N ILE A 160 -4.78 -12.32 16.81
CA ILE A 160 -4.78 -13.45 17.73
C ILE A 160 -4.66 -12.93 19.16
N ASN A 161 -5.32 -13.63 20.10
CA ASN A 161 -5.13 -13.40 21.52
C ASN A 161 -3.98 -14.25 22.02
N ASP A 162 -3.22 -13.73 22.95
CA ASP A 162 -2.21 -14.49 23.70
C ASP A 162 -2.88 -15.54 24.57
#